data_0308145a50f7045382d7d9c5249c6aeb
#
_entry.id   0308145a50f7045382d7d9c5249c6aeb
#
_cell.length_a   1.000
_cell.length_b   1.000
_cell.length_c   1.000
_cell.angle_alpha   90.00
_cell.angle_beta   90.00
_cell.angle_gamma   90.00
#
_symmetry.space_group_name_H-M   'P 1'
#
loop_
_entity.id
_entity.type
_entity.pdbx_description
1 polymer ?
#
loop_
_entity_poly.entity_id
_entity_poly.type
_entity_poly.pdbx_seq_one_letter_code
_entity_poly.pdbx_strand_id
1 'polypeptide(L)'
;MRHLKRNKKLGRKGDHRNAMLANLVSSLIKHKRVTTTLAKAKAARPVAEKLLTLGKLANEALATASSTSDVAGKAKAIAANVHNRRLVAARLRQQARSHFKGTPTTKGKELREAWKQEHDVVHILCDTIAPAFMSRKGGYTRILRLGQRQGDAGQVAILEWVDFNVVAETAAPAPTA
;
A
#
# COMPACT_ATOMS: atom_id res chain seq x y z
N MET A 1 -4.86 3.64 34.35
CA MET A 1 -3.77 3.01 33.57
C MET A 1 -4.22 2.70 32.14
N ARG A 2 -3.31 2.77 31.12
CA ARG A 2 -3.61 2.46 29.71
C ARG A 2 -3.04 1.06 29.37
N HIS A 3 -3.72 0.00 29.75
CA HIS A 3 -3.32 -1.35 29.36
C HIS A 3 -3.72 -1.63 27.90
N LEU A 4 -2.78 -2.14 27.08
CA LEU A 4 -2.96 -2.60 25.69
C LEU A 4 -3.55 -1.57 24.70
N LYS A 5 -3.68 -0.30 25.06
CA LYS A 5 -4.19 0.76 24.18
C LYS A 5 -3.09 1.30 23.25
N ARG A 6 -2.84 0.62 22.14
CA ARG A 6 -1.82 0.99 21.14
C ARG A 6 -2.30 2.06 20.13
N ASN A 7 -3.58 2.40 20.13
CA ASN A 7 -4.14 3.32 19.13
C ASN A 7 -3.66 4.76 19.36
N LYS A 8 -2.99 5.32 18.35
CA LYS A 8 -2.63 6.74 18.29
C LYS A 8 -3.84 7.53 17.82
N LYS A 9 -4.40 8.40 18.68
CA LYS A 9 -5.61 9.18 18.36
C LYS A 9 -5.35 10.22 17.26
N LEU A 10 -4.17 10.83 17.20
CA LEU A 10 -3.76 11.85 16.21
C LEU A 10 -4.70 13.06 16.15
N GLY A 11 -5.36 13.42 17.28
CA GLY A 11 -6.31 14.51 17.34
C GLY A 11 -7.58 14.29 16.50
N ARG A 12 -7.96 13.03 16.18
CA ARG A 12 -9.08 12.73 15.28
C ARG A 12 -10.07 11.73 15.88
N LYS A 13 -11.33 11.84 15.45
CA LYS A 13 -12.36 10.81 15.67
C LYS A 13 -11.95 9.51 14.94
N GLY A 14 -12.53 8.38 15.35
CA GLY A 14 -12.18 7.05 14.84
C GLY A 14 -12.25 6.94 13.33
N ASP A 15 -13.36 7.33 12.74
CA ASP A 15 -13.63 7.23 11.30
C ASP A 15 -12.68 8.08 10.48
N HIS A 16 -12.49 9.34 10.88
CA HIS A 16 -11.56 10.26 10.22
C HIS A 16 -10.12 9.76 10.31
N ARG A 17 -9.71 9.19 11.46
CA ARG A 17 -8.38 8.59 11.62
C ARG A 17 -8.18 7.39 10.71
N ASN A 18 -9.16 6.48 10.65
CA ASN A 18 -9.10 5.28 9.80
C ASN A 18 -9.05 5.67 8.32
N ALA A 19 -9.87 6.63 7.87
CA ALA A 19 -9.85 7.15 6.51
C ALA A 19 -8.50 7.80 6.18
N MET A 20 -7.94 8.61 7.09
CA MET A 20 -6.62 9.22 6.90
C MET A 20 -5.52 8.17 6.78
N LEU A 21 -5.51 7.13 7.62
CA LEU A 21 -4.51 6.06 7.56
C LEU A 21 -4.66 5.22 6.29
N ALA A 22 -5.90 4.92 5.86
CA ALA A 22 -6.17 4.23 4.62
C ALA A 22 -5.63 5.02 3.40
N ASN A 23 -5.90 6.32 3.34
CA ASN A 23 -5.40 7.20 2.27
C ASN A 23 -3.86 7.28 2.27
N LEU A 24 -3.24 7.40 3.46
CA LEU A 24 -1.78 7.45 3.58
C LEU A 24 -1.12 6.15 3.10
N VAL A 25 -1.70 4.99 3.46
CA VAL A 25 -1.18 3.69 3.00
C VAL A 25 -1.47 3.47 1.52
N SER A 26 -2.61 3.91 0.99
CA SER A 26 -2.88 3.87 -0.45
C SER A 26 -1.87 4.70 -1.25
N SER A 27 -1.52 5.89 -0.73
CA SER A 27 -0.45 6.72 -1.34
C SER A 27 0.92 6.04 -1.25
N LEU A 28 1.24 5.38 -0.14
CA LEU A 28 2.49 4.61 0.01
C LEU A 28 2.57 3.47 -1.01
N ILE A 29 1.47 2.77 -1.27
CA ILE A 29 1.43 1.68 -2.25
C ILE A 29 1.65 2.23 -3.67
N LYS A 30 0.99 3.33 -4.03
CA LYS A 30 1.12 3.96 -5.36
C LYS A 30 2.51 4.53 -5.61
N HIS A 31 2.98 5.35 -4.69
CA HIS A 31 4.21 6.14 -4.87
C HIS A 31 5.46 5.49 -4.27
N LYS A 32 5.32 4.31 -3.61
CA LYS A 32 6.40 3.56 -2.96
C LYS A 32 7.04 4.27 -1.75
N ARG A 33 6.95 5.59 -1.68
CA ARG A 33 7.41 6.44 -0.58
C ARG A 33 6.45 7.62 -0.37
N VAL A 34 6.30 8.06 0.88
CA VAL A 34 5.41 9.19 1.24
C VAL A 34 6.07 10.02 2.33
N THR A 35 6.11 11.34 2.12
CA THR A 35 6.56 12.30 3.14
C THR A 35 5.36 12.72 4.00
N THR A 36 5.50 12.60 5.32
CA THR A 36 4.43 12.92 6.28
C THR A 36 5.02 13.25 7.66
N THR A 37 4.17 13.57 8.63
CA THR A 37 4.66 13.75 10.00
C THR A 37 5.06 12.41 10.63
N LEU A 38 6.08 12.43 11.48
CA LEU A 38 6.61 11.24 12.17
C LEU A 38 5.51 10.47 12.94
N ALA A 39 4.58 11.20 13.57
CA ALA A 39 3.46 10.58 14.30
C ALA A 39 2.52 9.80 13.38
N LYS A 40 2.19 10.35 12.19
CA LYS A 40 1.37 9.68 11.16
C LYS A 40 2.11 8.50 10.56
N ALA A 41 3.39 8.64 10.22
CA ALA A 41 4.22 7.55 9.70
C ALA A 41 4.25 6.36 10.68
N LYS A 42 4.51 6.63 11.98
CA LYS A 42 4.48 5.60 13.04
C LYS A 42 3.12 4.94 13.24
N ALA A 43 2.02 5.63 12.92
CA ALA A 43 0.67 5.07 13.00
C ALA A 43 0.29 4.26 11.74
N ALA A 44 0.77 4.67 10.56
CA ALA A 44 0.51 3.99 9.29
C ALA A 44 1.33 2.70 9.12
N ARG A 45 2.56 2.66 9.65
CA ARG A 45 3.48 1.52 9.55
C ARG A 45 2.83 0.16 9.86
N PRO A 46 2.21 -0.09 11.02
CA PRO A 46 1.61 -1.38 11.32
C PRO A 46 0.43 -1.73 10.40
N VAL A 47 -0.27 -0.74 9.86
CA VAL A 47 -1.34 -0.96 8.88
C VAL A 47 -0.74 -1.42 7.55
N ALA A 48 0.26 -0.74 7.04
CA ALA A 48 0.96 -1.07 5.80
C ALA A 48 1.58 -2.49 5.87
N GLU A 49 2.28 -2.80 6.97
CA GLU A 49 2.92 -4.10 7.17
C GLU A 49 1.91 -5.24 7.26
N LYS A 50 0.78 -5.04 7.92
CA LYS A 50 -0.30 -6.03 7.97
C LYS A 50 -0.92 -6.28 6.60
N LEU A 51 -1.12 -5.23 5.81
CA LEU A 51 -1.66 -5.36 4.45
C LEU A 51 -0.70 -6.10 3.52
N LEU A 52 0.60 -5.83 3.63
CA LEU A 52 1.60 -6.56 2.84
C LEU A 52 1.65 -8.05 3.24
N THR A 53 1.54 -8.37 4.53
CA THR A 53 1.43 -9.77 4.97
C THR A 53 0.21 -10.47 4.34
N LEU A 54 -0.95 -9.81 4.27
CA LEU A 54 -2.13 -10.35 3.58
C LEU A 54 -1.88 -10.52 2.08
N GLY A 55 -1.17 -9.59 1.43
CA GLY A 55 -0.77 -9.71 0.03
C GLY A 55 0.14 -10.92 -0.23
N LYS A 56 1.11 -11.17 0.66
CA LYS A 56 1.97 -12.37 0.61
C LYS A 56 1.15 -13.65 0.73
N LEU A 57 0.27 -13.74 1.74
CA LEU A 57 -0.61 -14.90 1.92
C LEU A 57 -1.54 -15.13 0.71
N ALA A 58 -1.96 -14.06 0.04
CA ALA A 58 -2.71 -14.18 -1.21
C ALA A 58 -1.87 -14.82 -2.32
N ASN A 59 -0.60 -14.44 -2.45
CA ASN A 59 0.29 -14.99 -3.46
C ASN A 59 0.72 -16.42 -3.15
N GLU A 60 0.98 -16.75 -1.89
CA GLU A 60 1.23 -18.12 -1.44
C GLU A 60 0.05 -19.04 -1.76
N ALA A 61 -1.18 -18.58 -1.50
CA ALA A 61 -2.38 -19.32 -1.85
C ALA A 61 -2.52 -19.50 -3.38
N LEU A 62 -2.15 -18.51 -4.19
CA LEU A 62 -2.17 -18.61 -5.65
C LEU A 62 -1.11 -19.61 -6.15
N ALA A 63 0.09 -19.59 -5.59
CA ALA A 63 1.15 -20.54 -5.90
C ALA A 63 0.73 -21.98 -5.54
N THR A 64 0.08 -22.17 -4.39
CA THR A 64 -0.50 -23.47 -3.99
C THR A 64 -1.58 -23.93 -4.97
N ALA A 65 -2.43 -23.02 -5.46
CA ALA A 65 -3.45 -23.35 -6.45
C ALA A 65 -2.86 -23.81 -7.80
N SER A 66 -1.71 -23.27 -8.19
CA SER A 66 -1.02 -23.67 -9.43
C SER A 66 -0.28 -25.01 -9.30
N SER A 67 0.21 -25.37 -8.10
CA SER A 67 0.94 -26.61 -7.85
C SER A 67 0.03 -27.80 -7.51
N THR A 68 -1.22 -27.57 -7.11
CA THR A 68 -2.17 -28.62 -6.71
C THR A 68 -2.90 -29.20 -7.93
N SER A 69 -2.89 -30.51 -8.10
CA SER A 69 -3.64 -31.22 -9.16
C SER A 69 -5.09 -31.49 -8.78
N ASP A 70 -5.38 -31.58 -7.47
CA ASP A 70 -6.73 -31.82 -6.95
C ASP A 70 -7.65 -30.61 -7.14
N VAL A 71 -8.84 -30.84 -7.71
CA VAL A 71 -9.83 -29.80 -8.01
C VAL A 71 -10.33 -29.12 -6.73
N ALA A 72 -10.59 -29.90 -5.67
CA ALA A 72 -11.07 -29.37 -4.40
C ALA A 72 -10.00 -28.53 -3.70
N GLY A 73 -8.76 -28.99 -3.68
CA GLY A 73 -7.61 -28.27 -3.14
C GLY A 73 -7.35 -26.97 -3.89
N LYS A 74 -7.41 -26.99 -5.22
CA LYS A 74 -7.28 -25.81 -6.08
C LYS A 74 -8.38 -24.77 -5.80
N ALA A 75 -9.63 -25.20 -5.69
CA ALA A 75 -10.76 -24.30 -5.38
C ALA A 75 -10.58 -23.63 -4.00
N LYS A 76 -10.15 -24.39 -2.98
CA LYS A 76 -9.85 -23.86 -1.65
C LYS A 76 -8.72 -22.82 -1.66
N ALA A 77 -7.66 -23.08 -2.40
CA ALA A 77 -6.52 -22.16 -2.52
C ALA A 77 -6.91 -20.85 -3.25
N ILE A 78 -7.70 -20.94 -4.33
CA ILE A 78 -8.26 -19.77 -5.02
C ILE A 78 -9.17 -18.96 -4.08
N ALA A 79 -10.02 -19.63 -3.30
CA ALA A 79 -10.89 -18.97 -2.32
C ALA A 79 -10.07 -18.23 -1.25
N ALA A 80 -8.95 -18.80 -0.77
CA ALA A 80 -8.05 -18.16 0.17
C ALA A 80 -7.37 -16.93 -0.44
N ASN A 81 -6.93 -16.98 -1.71
CA ASN A 81 -6.39 -15.81 -2.41
C ASN A 81 -7.42 -14.67 -2.47
N VAL A 82 -8.64 -14.97 -2.92
CA VAL A 82 -9.73 -13.98 -3.01
C VAL A 82 -10.08 -13.41 -1.64
N HIS A 83 -10.13 -14.25 -0.61
CA HIS A 83 -10.39 -13.80 0.77
C HIS A 83 -9.34 -12.79 1.25
N ASN A 84 -8.05 -13.08 1.10
CA ASN A 84 -6.97 -12.20 1.52
C ASN A 84 -7.00 -10.87 0.75
N ARG A 85 -7.25 -10.89 -0.57
CA ARG A 85 -7.41 -9.66 -1.38
C ARG A 85 -8.62 -8.83 -0.94
N ARG A 86 -9.75 -9.45 -0.56
CA ARG A 86 -10.92 -8.75 -0.01
C ARG A 86 -10.61 -8.10 1.33
N LEU A 87 -9.83 -8.74 2.21
CA LEU A 87 -9.39 -8.15 3.47
C LEU A 87 -8.46 -6.93 3.25
N VAL A 88 -7.63 -6.95 2.22
CA VAL A 88 -6.82 -5.79 1.81
C VAL A 88 -7.73 -4.67 1.33
N ALA A 89 -8.65 -4.96 0.40
CA ALA A 89 -9.59 -3.99 -0.17
C ALA A 89 -10.46 -3.30 0.88
N ALA A 90 -10.93 -4.04 1.89
CA ALA A 90 -11.74 -3.51 2.98
C ALA A 90 -11.05 -2.42 3.82
N ARG A 91 -9.71 -2.37 3.81
CA ARG A 91 -8.92 -1.42 4.60
C ARG A 91 -8.31 -0.28 3.80
N LEU A 92 -8.33 -0.39 2.47
CA LEU A 92 -7.77 0.61 1.57
C LEU A 92 -8.87 1.45 0.94
N ARG A 93 -8.53 2.67 0.54
CA ARG A 93 -9.38 3.53 -0.27
C ARG A 93 -8.97 3.39 -1.73
N GLN A 94 -9.85 2.80 -2.53
CA GLN A 94 -9.68 2.74 -3.98
C GLN A 94 -10.17 4.04 -4.63
N GLN A 95 -9.49 4.43 -5.69
CA GLN A 95 -9.88 5.56 -6.52
C GLN A 95 -11.04 5.14 -7.42
N ALA A 96 -11.99 6.04 -7.67
CA ALA A 96 -13.10 5.74 -8.58
C ALA A 96 -12.57 5.47 -10.00
N ARG A 97 -13.15 4.48 -10.68
CA ARG A 97 -12.76 4.11 -12.05
C ARG A 97 -13.05 5.19 -13.08
N SER A 98 -13.90 6.14 -12.76
CA SER A 98 -14.21 7.31 -13.59
C SER A 98 -13.18 8.44 -13.48
N HIS A 99 -12.17 8.30 -12.62
CA HIS A 99 -11.16 9.33 -12.42
C HIS A 99 -10.02 9.16 -13.42
N PHE A 100 -10.07 9.88 -14.52
CA PHE A 100 -9.02 9.94 -15.53
C PHE A 100 -8.48 11.37 -15.66
N LYS A 101 -7.20 11.50 -15.98
CA LYS A 101 -6.61 12.77 -16.39
C LYS A 101 -6.89 12.97 -17.89
N GLY A 102 -7.95 13.71 -18.19
CA GLY A 102 -8.36 13.97 -19.58
C GLY A 102 -9.26 12.87 -20.16
N THR A 103 -9.51 12.94 -21.47
CA THR A 103 -10.33 11.96 -22.19
C THR A 103 -9.46 10.76 -22.57
N PRO A 104 -9.78 9.54 -22.12
CA PRO A 104 -8.99 8.36 -22.46
C PRO A 104 -9.10 8.04 -23.95
N THR A 105 -7.97 7.78 -24.59
CA THR A 105 -7.88 7.38 -26.01
C THR A 105 -8.26 5.93 -26.23
N THR A 106 -7.94 5.06 -25.25
CA THR A 106 -8.28 3.64 -25.26
C THR A 106 -9.64 3.39 -24.62
N LYS A 107 -10.36 2.37 -25.07
CA LYS A 107 -11.70 2.02 -24.57
C LYS A 107 -11.79 0.54 -24.18
N GLY A 108 -12.83 0.19 -23.43
CA GLY A 108 -13.19 -1.19 -23.14
C GLY A 108 -12.24 -1.92 -22.20
N LYS A 109 -11.76 -3.10 -22.60
CA LYS A 109 -10.93 -3.98 -21.79
C LYS A 109 -9.55 -3.39 -21.52
N GLU A 110 -8.90 -2.86 -22.54
CA GLU A 110 -7.55 -2.26 -22.44
C GLU A 110 -7.51 -1.09 -21.47
N LEU A 111 -8.51 -0.21 -21.50
CA LEU A 111 -8.63 0.89 -20.55
C LEU A 111 -8.76 0.38 -19.11
N ARG A 112 -9.52 -0.70 -18.89
CA ARG A 112 -9.67 -1.29 -17.55
C ARG A 112 -8.40 -1.94 -17.06
N GLU A 113 -7.63 -2.57 -17.93
CA GLU A 113 -6.35 -3.19 -17.59
C GLU A 113 -5.30 -2.12 -17.28
N ALA A 114 -5.17 -1.09 -18.08
CA ALA A 114 -4.29 0.05 -17.85
C ALA A 114 -4.66 0.74 -16.51
N TRP A 115 -5.93 1.02 -16.28
CA TRP A 115 -6.40 1.60 -15.02
C TRP A 115 -6.07 0.72 -13.81
N LYS A 116 -6.20 -0.60 -13.94
CA LYS A 116 -5.92 -1.55 -12.88
C LYS A 116 -4.44 -1.55 -12.48
N GLN A 117 -3.54 -1.51 -13.45
CA GLN A 117 -2.10 -1.46 -13.20
C GLN A 117 -1.67 -0.14 -12.54
N GLU A 118 -2.29 0.96 -12.91
CA GLU A 118 -1.87 2.29 -12.48
C GLU A 118 -2.59 2.76 -11.20
N HIS A 119 -3.84 2.40 -11.01
CA HIS A 119 -4.72 2.96 -9.98
C HIS A 119 -5.25 1.95 -8.96
N ASP A 120 -5.33 0.66 -9.28
CA ASP A 120 -5.84 -0.35 -8.35
C ASP A 120 -4.82 -0.68 -7.28
N VAL A 121 -5.02 -0.10 -6.10
CA VAL A 121 -4.12 -0.22 -4.95
C VAL A 121 -3.97 -1.66 -4.48
N VAL A 122 -5.03 -2.48 -4.60
CA VAL A 122 -5.01 -3.89 -4.21
C VAL A 122 -4.16 -4.69 -5.20
N HIS A 123 -4.33 -4.44 -6.49
CA HIS A 123 -3.52 -5.05 -7.53
C HIS A 123 -2.04 -4.71 -7.38
N ILE A 124 -1.73 -3.42 -7.25
CA ILE A 124 -0.34 -2.95 -7.07
C ILE A 124 0.29 -3.59 -5.83
N LEU A 125 -0.44 -3.66 -4.70
CA LEU A 125 0.09 -4.28 -3.49
C LEU A 125 0.33 -5.78 -3.65
N CYS A 126 -0.66 -6.52 -4.14
CA CYS A 126 -0.59 -7.99 -4.21
C CYS A 126 0.28 -8.49 -5.35
N ASP A 127 0.20 -7.88 -6.53
CA ASP A 127 0.83 -8.42 -7.74
C ASP A 127 2.18 -7.76 -8.07
N THR A 128 2.44 -6.53 -7.57
CA THR A 128 3.70 -5.83 -7.81
C THR A 128 4.59 -5.78 -6.58
N ILE A 129 4.06 -5.41 -5.40
CA ILE A 129 4.87 -5.19 -4.20
C ILE A 129 5.10 -6.50 -3.44
N ALA A 130 4.04 -7.26 -3.15
CA ALA A 130 4.15 -8.45 -2.31
C ALA A 130 5.14 -9.51 -2.83
N PRO A 131 5.27 -9.78 -4.14
CA PRO A 131 6.26 -10.72 -4.66
C PRO A 131 7.71 -10.36 -4.28
N ALA A 132 8.05 -9.07 -4.27
CA ALA A 132 9.40 -8.61 -3.91
C ALA A 132 9.76 -8.87 -2.42
N PHE A 133 8.75 -9.10 -1.57
CA PHE A 133 8.95 -9.34 -0.14
C PHE A 133 8.68 -10.78 0.31
N MET A 134 8.55 -11.74 -0.61
CA MET A 134 8.20 -13.13 -0.25
C MET A 134 9.21 -13.77 0.71
N SER A 135 10.49 -13.52 0.53
CA SER A 135 11.56 -14.05 1.38
C SER A 135 11.65 -13.37 2.76
N ARG A 136 11.10 -12.15 2.91
CA ARG A 136 11.23 -11.34 4.12
C ARG A 136 10.12 -11.65 5.12
N LYS A 137 10.46 -11.93 6.39
CA LYS A 137 9.48 -12.32 7.44
C LYS A 137 8.87 -11.15 8.21
N GLY A 138 9.20 -9.89 7.88
CA GLY A 138 8.67 -8.70 8.56
C GLY A 138 9.56 -7.47 8.35
N GLY A 139 9.18 -6.31 8.93
CA GLY A 139 9.94 -5.07 8.79
C GLY A 139 9.99 -4.58 7.34
N TYR A 140 8.86 -4.60 6.67
CA TYR A 140 8.75 -4.25 5.25
C TYR A 140 8.87 -2.76 4.98
N THR A 141 8.71 -1.93 6.02
CA THR A 141 8.71 -0.48 5.88
C THR A 141 9.80 0.17 6.72
N ARG A 142 10.37 1.26 6.21
CA ARG A 142 11.36 2.09 6.88
C ARG A 142 10.83 3.51 7.07
N ILE A 143 11.19 4.15 8.19
CA ILE A 143 10.86 5.55 8.48
C ILE A 143 12.18 6.31 8.57
N LEU A 144 12.38 7.24 7.64
CA LEU A 144 13.51 8.17 7.62
C LEU A 144 13.06 9.51 8.19
N ARG A 145 13.74 10.02 9.22
CA ARG A 145 13.45 11.33 9.81
C ARG A 145 14.13 12.42 9.00
N LEU A 146 13.40 13.47 8.62
CA LEU A 146 13.93 14.61 7.84
C LEU A 146 14.21 15.84 8.70
N GLY A 147 13.75 15.88 9.95
CA GLY A 147 13.88 17.04 10.82
C GLY A 147 12.56 17.74 11.10
N GLN A 148 12.64 19.00 11.48
CA GLN A 148 11.47 19.83 11.82
C GLN A 148 11.02 20.64 10.60
N ARG A 149 9.71 20.76 10.43
CA ARG A 149 9.10 21.61 9.41
C ARG A 149 9.11 23.06 9.87
N GLN A 150 9.47 23.98 8.98
CA GLN A 150 9.37 25.42 9.23
C GLN A 150 7.90 25.81 9.49
N GLY A 151 7.70 26.73 10.40
CA GLY A 151 6.38 27.24 10.77
C GLY A 151 5.78 26.62 12.01
N ASP A 152 5.65 25.26 12.06
CA ASP A 152 5.01 24.56 13.19
C ASP A 152 5.95 23.63 13.98
N ALA A 153 7.23 23.59 13.63
CA ALA A 153 8.23 22.69 14.23
C ALA A 153 7.83 21.19 14.24
N GLY A 154 6.87 20.80 13.41
CA GLY A 154 6.37 19.43 13.30
C GLY A 154 7.44 18.48 12.75
N GLN A 155 7.70 17.37 13.45
CA GLN A 155 8.65 16.36 13.00
C GLN A 155 8.19 15.71 11.70
N VAL A 156 8.98 15.84 10.64
CA VAL A 156 8.71 15.27 9.30
C VAL A 156 9.49 13.98 9.12
N ALA A 157 8.90 13.04 8.43
CA ALA A 157 9.53 11.77 8.10
C ALA A 157 9.03 11.22 6.75
N ILE A 158 9.87 10.44 6.10
CA ILE A 158 9.52 9.62 4.94
C ILE A 158 9.16 8.22 5.44
N LEU A 159 8.03 7.71 5.01
CA LEU A 159 7.67 6.30 5.11
C LEU A 159 7.85 5.66 3.74
N GLU A 160 8.62 4.58 3.64
CA GLU A 160 8.91 3.90 2.39
C GLU A 160 8.98 2.38 2.56
N TRP A 161 8.85 1.64 1.46
CA TRP A 161 9.12 0.21 1.42
C TRP A 161 10.63 -0.03 1.41
N VAL A 162 11.10 -0.99 2.22
CA VAL A 162 12.52 -1.38 2.29
C VAL A 162 12.85 -2.19 1.04
N ASP A 163 14.03 -1.92 0.45
CA ASP A 163 14.58 -2.67 -0.71
C ASP A 163 13.68 -2.73 -1.96
N PHE A 164 12.59 -1.98 -1.95
CA PHE A 164 11.85 -1.74 -3.17
C PHE A 164 12.56 -0.61 -3.91
N ASN A 165 13.44 -0.96 -4.86
CA ASN A 165 14.13 0.02 -5.69
C ASN A 165 13.08 0.88 -6.39
N VAL A 166 12.85 2.06 -5.86
CA VAL A 166 12.36 3.17 -6.65
C VAL A 166 13.50 3.42 -7.62
N VAL A 167 13.40 2.87 -8.82
CA VAL A 167 14.18 3.39 -9.94
C VAL A 167 13.96 4.88 -9.84
N ALA A 168 15.05 5.59 -9.55
CA ALA A 168 15.03 7.03 -9.40
C ALA A 168 14.50 7.58 -10.73
N GLU A 169 13.22 7.90 -10.75
CA GLU A 169 12.67 8.75 -11.77
C GLU A 169 13.40 10.06 -11.58
N THR A 170 14.38 10.20 -12.44
CA THR A 170 15.31 11.29 -12.66
C THR A 170 14.93 12.57 -11.95
N ALA A 171 15.85 13.03 -11.11
CA ALA A 171 15.91 14.41 -10.68
C ALA A 171 15.55 15.33 -11.86
N ALA A 172 14.49 16.11 -11.70
CA ALA A 172 14.25 17.23 -12.57
C ALA A 172 15.54 18.07 -12.61
N PRO A 173 16.02 18.48 -13.79
CA PRO A 173 17.20 19.33 -13.86
C PRO A 173 16.91 20.58 -13.04
N ALA A 174 17.86 20.95 -12.20
CA ALA A 174 17.82 22.19 -11.45
C ALA A 174 17.62 23.36 -12.41
N PRO A 175 16.79 24.35 -12.08
CA PRO A 175 16.68 25.54 -12.90
C PRO A 175 18.08 26.20 -12.93
N THR A 176 18.67 26.23 -14.11
CA THR A 176 19.86 27.07 -14.38
C THR A 176 19.46 28.51 -14.15
N ALA A 177 20.23 29.17 -13.31
CA ALA A 177 20.13 30.58 -12.99
C ALA A 177 20.36 31.47 -14.24
#